data_191378cf916fdde20e95c7709f233015
#
_entry.id   191378cf916fdde20e95c7709f233015
#
_cell.length_a   1.000
_cell.length_b   1.000
_cell.length_c   1.000
_cell.angle_alpha   90.00
_cell.angle_beta   90.00
_cell.angle_gamma   90.00
#
_symmetry.space_group_name_H-M   'P 1'
#
loop_
_entity.id
_entity.type
_entity.pdbx_description
1 polymer ?
#
loop_
_entity_poly.entity_id
_entity_poly.type
_entity_poly.pdbx_seq_one_letter_code
_entity_poly.pdbx_strand_id
1 'polypeptide(L)'
;MDKRTVRNFVYNTAYKILIIIVPLLTAPYVSRVLHPNGVGIYSYTFTVATAFSLFAALGINTYGQREIAYCQQDKEKRSIIFWELVTYRFITTAVVLIGYLVFSSVYQEYRKFLLEQTFIIVAVAFDISWYFQGVENFKIVVVRNAIIKFGTLLCIFLLVKRESDLGLYILINSGSVLLSNVIYVFKLKNEVCLVPLRKLNLKKHSAGMFGFFIPLIAVEIYSQLDKIMLGSMTIGALENGYYEQARKITAMVVSIVTSLNTVLLSRVANLYINHQKDQIIDYYRNSVRFIYLLLFPMCVGMLVISQNFTAWFFGTDYGKVATLLDLSCPLLFFMCVGNFVGVQYLSPMGMQNKMTKAYLTAAVVNFCLNLLLIPRLYSVGALIASIIAEAGSCFIQLYYFAKSEYAIPLWKPMWKYIVSALVMGVALLGFNAILPVTGILQTVADIVVGGIVYAACLILLREELVCMVLKTVKAKQKNCSFIK
;
A
#
# COMPACT_ATOMS: atom_id res chain seq x y z
N MET A 1 -13.25 15.69 -20.35
CA MET A 1 -12.79 15.96 -18.96
C MET A 1 -12.34 17.40 -18.85
N ASP A 2 -12.77 18.09 -17.80
CA ASP A 2 -12.34 19.45 -17.52
C ASP A 2 -10.82 19.48 -17.30
N LYS A 3 -10.15 20.58 -17.74
CA LYS A 3 -8.69 20.79 -17.58
C LYS A 3 -8.23 20.65 -16.13
N ARG A 4 -9.10 21.02 -15.16
CA ARG A 4 -8.84 20.91 -13.71
C ARG A 4 -8.77 19.42 -13.29
N THR A 5 -9.70 18.61 -13.75
CA THR A 5 -9.76 17.16 -13.46
C THR A 5 -8.53 16.42 -14.02
N VAL A 6 -8.13 16.71 -15.25
CA VAL A 6 -6.93 16.13 -15.87
C VAL A 6 -5.67 16.49 -15.08
N ARG A 7 -5.53 17.77 -14.71
CA ARG A 7 -4.40 18.25 -13.92
C ARG A 7 -4.33 17.58 -12.53
N ASN A 8 -5.47 17.45 -11.85
CA ASN A 8 -5.54 16.78 -10.55
C ASN A 8 -5.19 15.30 -10.66
N PHE A 9 -5.61 14.64 -11.73
CA PHE A 9 -5.24 13.25 -12.01
C PHE A 9 -3.72 13.10 -12.20
N VAL A 10 -3.09 13.98 -12.98
CA VAL A 10 -1.62 13.98 -13.19
C VAL A 10 -0.88 14.17 -11.86
N TYR A 11 -1.28 15.13 -11.04
CA TYR A 11 -0.67 15.34 -9.71
C TYR A 11 -0.81 14.11 -8.81
N ASN A 12 -1.98 13.49 -8.77
CA ASN A 12 -2.24 12.31 -7.93
C ASN A 12 -1.42 11.09 -8.40
N THR A 13 -1.28 10.92 -9.71
CA THR A 13 -0.45 9.86 -10.30
C THR A 13 1.02 10.08 -10.01
N ALA A 14 1.54 11.30 -10.19
CA ALA A 14 2.92 11.65 -9.86
C ALA A 14 3.21 11.41 -8.36
N TYR A 15 2.28 11.76 -7.48
CA TYR A 15 2.41 11.49 -6.06
C TYR A 15 2.45 9.99 -5.73
N LYS A 16 1.60 9.17 -6.36
CA LYS A 16 1.64 7.70 -6.19
C LYS A 16 2.98 7.11 -6.62
N ILE A 17 3.53 7.58 -7.72
CA ILE A 17 4.86 7.17 -8.21
C ILE A 17 5.93 7.54 -7.17
N LEU A 18 5.89 8.74 -6.62
CA LEU A 18 6.84 9.21 -5.61
C LEU A 18 6.77 8.38 -4.32
N ILE A 19 5.58 7.97 -3.88
CA ILE A 19 5.39 7.09 -2.71
C ILE A 19 6.11 5.74 -2.90
N ILE A 20 6.19 5.23 -4.13
CA ILE A 20 6.87 3.96 -4.43
C ILE A 20 8.39 4.16 -4.58
N ILE A 21 8.80 5.22 -5.26
CA ILE A 21 10.22 5.45 -5.59
C ILE A 21 11.04 5.82 -4.33
N VAL A 22 10.51 6.68 -3.44
CA VAL A 22 11.27 7.13 -2.27
C VAL A 22 11.65 5.97 -1.34
N PRO A 23 10.75 5.06 -0.93
CA PRO A 23 11.15 3.87 -0.17
C PRO A 23 12.13 2.96 -0.91
N LEU A 24 12.00 2.82 -2.23
CA LEU A 24 12.91 2.02 -3.05
C LEU A 24 14.36 2.56 -3.01
N LEU A 25 14.52 3.88 -3.00
CA LEU A 25 15.83 4.53 -2.90
C LEU A 25 16.39 4.51 -1.46
N THR A 26 15.52 4.66 -0.45
CA THR A 26 15.97 4.69 0.95
C THR A 26 16.21 3.30 1.53
N ALA A 27 15.45 2.29 1.13
CA ALA A 27 15.53 0.97 1.74
C ALA A 27 16.94 0.35 1.68
N PRO A 28 17.67 0.34 0.54
CA PRO A 28 19.01 -0.25 0.50
C PRO A 28 20.00 0.48 1.42
N TYR A 29 19.92 1.81 1.47
CA TYR A 29 20.79 2.62 2.32
C TYR A 29 20.51 2.37 3.81
N VAL A 30 19.25 2.53 4.20
CA VAL A 30 18.82 2.39 5.60
C VAL A 30 19.06 0.98 6.12
N SER A 31 18.85 -0.05 5.28
CA SER A 31 19.10 -1.44 5.67
C SER A 31 20.57 -1.68 5.98
N ARG A 32 21.50 -1.12 5.21
CA ARG A 32 22.93 -1.29 5.43
C ARG A 32 23.45 -0.49 6.61
N VAL A 33 22.87 0.68 6.89
CA VAL A 33 23.30 1.57 7.97
C VAL A 33 22.74 1.13 9.32
N LEU A 34 21.45 0.76 9.38
CA LEU A 34 20.75 0.45 10.62
C LEU A 34 20.66 -1.04 10.91
N HIS A 35 21.08 -1.90 9.98
CA HIS A 35 20.99 -3.35 10.08
C HIS A 35 19.55 -3.87 10.35
N PRO A 36 19.30 -5.17 10.33
CA PRO A 36 17.93 -5.70 10.50
C PRO A 36 17.29 -5.34 11.83
N ASN A 37 18.06 -5.29 12.92
CA ASN A 37 17.55 -4.97 14.24
C ASN A 37 17.06 -3.51 14.34
N GLY A 38 17.86 -2.55 13.86
CA GLY A 38 17.46 -1.13 13.85
C GLY A 38 16.23 -0.87 12.97
N VAL A 39 16.17 -1.51 11.80
CA VAL A 39 14.97 -1.45 10.93
C VAL A 39 13.76 -2.05 11.63
N GLY A 40 13.95 -3.15 12.37
CA GLY A 40 12.88 -3.80 13.12
C GLY A 40 12.34 -2.94 14.26
N ILE A 41 13.23 -2.31 15.05
CA ILE A 41 12.84 -1.35 16.11
C ILE A 41 12.04 -0.19 15.52
N TYR A 42 12.53 0.39 14.41
CA TYR A 42 11.78 1.43 13.70
C TYR A 42 10.41 0.95 13.26
N SER A 43 10.33 -0.21 12.59
CA SER A 43 9.07 -0.77 12.07
C SER A 43 8.06 -1.02 13.19
N TYR A 44 8.49 -1.62 14.30
CA TYR A 44 7.63 -1.88 15.45
C TYR A 44 7.11 -0.57 16.09
N THR A 45 8.01 0.33 16.44
CA THR A 45 7.64 1.58 17.13
C THR A 45 6.79 2.49 16.24
N PHE A 46 7.10 2.55 14.93
CA PHE A 46 6.31 3.26 13.94
C PHE A 46 4.90 2.68 13.81
N THR A 47 4.79 1.34 13.76
CA THR A 47 3.49 0.66 13.64
C THR A 47 2.63 0.89 14.87
N VAL A 48 3.20 0.82 16.07
CA VAL A 48 2.50 1.15 17.33
C VAL A 48 2.02 2.60 17.32
N ALA A 49 2.90 3.57 17.01
CA ALA A 49 2.51 4.98 16.94
C ALA A 49 1.43 5.25 15.89
N THR A 50 1.51 4.58 14.74
CA THR A 50 0.49 4.67 13.68
C THR A 50 -0.85 4.09 14.15
N ALA A 51 -0.85 2.96 14.86
CA ALA A 51 -2.08 2.38 15.42
C ALA A 51 -2.76 3.37 16.39
N PHE A 52 -2.02 4.02 17.27
CA PHE A 52 -2.56 5.08 18.13
C PHE A 52 -3.07 6.28 17.31
N SER A 53 -2.35 6.66 16.26
CA SER A 53 -2.74 7.79 15.40
C SER A 53 -4.07 7.58 14.68
N LEU A 54 -4.47 6.33 14.40
CA LEU A 54 -5.78 6.01 13.83
C LEU A 54 -6.92 6.40 14.79
N PHE A 55 -6.75 6.12 16.08
CA PHE A 55 -7.72 6.52 17.10
C PHE A 55 -7.77 8.06 17.25
N ALA A 56 -6.63 8.74 17.13
CA ALA A 56 -6.59 10.20 17.14
C ALA A 56 -7.30 10.80 15.92
N ALA A 57 -7.15 10.20 14.74
CA ALA A 57 -7.77 10.64 13.50
C ALA A 57 -9.29 10.41 13.45
N LEU A 58 -9.81 9.38 14.11
CA LEU A 58 -11.23 9.04 14.30
C LEU A 58 -12.09 9.16 13.02
N GLY A 59 -11.53 8.80 11.84
CA GLY A 59 -12.23 8.86 10.56
C GLY A 59 -12.45 10.27 9.99
N ILE A 60 -11.93 11.32 10.67
CA ILE A 60 -12.12 12.73 10.27
C ILE A 60 -11.61 12.99 8.85
N ASN A 61 -10.58 12.34 8.39
CA ASN A 61 -10.03 12.58 7.05
C ASN A 61 -11.08 12.36 5.95
N THR A 62 -11.72 11.20 5.93
CA THR A 62 -12.74 10.87 4.91
C THR A 62 -14.04 11.61 5.16
N TYR A 63 -14.48 11.67 6.42
CA TYR A 63 -15.69 12.38 6.81
C TYR A 63 -15.59 13.89 6.50
N GLY A 64 -14.51 14.53 6.94
CA GLY A 64 -14.30 15.98 6.75
C GLY A 64 -14.14 16.36 5.29
N GLN A 65 -13.43 15.54 4.48
CA GLN A 65 -13.36 15.74 3.04
C GLN A 65 -14.74 15.77 2.40
N ARG A 66 -15.63 14.86 2.78
CA ARG A 66 -17.01 14.80 2.27
C ARG A 66 -17.83 16.01 2.71
N GLU A 67 -17.81 16.34 3.99
CA GLU A 67 -18.60 17.48 4.53
C GLU A 67 -18.17 18.81 3.90
N ILE A 68 -16.87 19.04 3.71
CA ILE A 68 -16.36 20.23 3.02
C ILE A 68 -16.79 20.25 1.55
N ALA A 69 -16.76 19.09 0.87
CA ALA A 69 -17.20 19.00 -0.52
C ALA A 69 -18.69 19.37 -0.68
N TYR A 70 -19.55 19.01 0.29
CA TYR A 70 -20.98 19.36 0.27
C TYR A 70 -21.25 20.86 0.42
N CYS A 71 -20.35 21.60 1.08
CA CYS A 71 -20.50 23.06 1.28
C CYS A 71 -19.38 23.86 0.60
N GLN A 72 -18.80 23.34 -0.49
CA GLN A 72 -17.62 23.91 -1.16
C GLN A 72 -17.77 25.39 -1.53
N GLN A 73 -18.96 25.82 -1.93
CA GLN A 73 -19.26 27.20 -2.35
C GLN A 73 -19.60 28.16 -1.19
N ASP A 74 -19.95 27.60 -0.03
CA ASP A 74 -20.37 28.39 1.15
C ASP A 74 -19.22 28.51 2.15
N LYS A 75 -18.50 29.61 2.09
CA LYS A 75 -17.33 29.87 2.95
C LYS A 75 -17.66 29.87 4.44
N GLU A 76 -18.85 30.38 4.83
CA GLU A 76 -19.26 30.47 6.24
C GLU A 76 -19.51 29.04 6.81
N LYS A 77 -20.35 28.26 6.16
CA LYS A 77 -20.61 26.86 6.56
C LYS A 77 -19.34 26.02 6.56
N ARG A 78 -18.50 26.18 5.54
CA ARG A 78 -17.20 25.51 5.43
C ARG A 78 -16.29 25.86 6.60
N SER A 79 -16.28 27.12 7.04
CA SER A 79 -15.49 27.57 8.19
C SER A 79 -16.01 26.99 9.51
N ILE A 80 -17.33 26.90 9.69
CA ILE A 80 -17.94 26.31 10.88
C ILE A 80 -17.55 24.83 10.97
N ILE A 81 -17.79 24.05 9.90
CA ILE A 81 -17.44 22.63 9.85
C ILE A 81 -15.95 22.41 10.06
N PHE A 82 -15.10 23.26 9.47
CA PHE A 82 -13.65 23.19 9.66
C PHE A 82 -13.28 23.30 11.13
N TRP A 83 -13.74 24.34 11.85
CA TRP A 83 -13.41 24.53 13.25
C TRP A 83 -14.03 23.48 14.17
N GLU A 84 -15.22 22.96 13.85
CA GLU A 84 -15.83 21.84 14.58
C GLU A 84 -14.94 20.59 14.48
N LEU A 85 -14.51 20.21 13.29
CA LEU A 85 -13.68 19.01 13.08
C LEU A 85 -12.26 19.18 13.61
N VAL A 86 -11.66 20.36 13.47
CA VAL A 86 -10.34 20.66 14.03
C VAL A 86 -10.37 20.61 15.55
N THR A 87 -11.38 21.20 16.18
CA THR A 87 -11.54 21.15 17.65
C THR A 87 -11.71 19.71 18.11
N TYR A 88 -12.53 18.92 17.41
CA TYR A 88 -12.70 17.49 17.70
C TYR A 88 -11.38 16.75 17.61
N ARG A 89 -10.61 17.01 16.55
CA ARG A 89 -9.29 16.40 16.31
C ARG A 89 -8.27 16.75 17.39
N PHE A 90 -8.21 17.98 17.85
CA PHE A 90 -7.33 18.35 18.97
C PHE A 90 -7.68 17.60 20.26
N ILE A 91 -8.99 17.47 20.57
CA ILE A 91 -9.45 16.72 21.75
C ILE A 91 -9.06 15.24 21.63
N THR A 92 -9.39 14.59 20.52
CA THR A 92 -9.08 13.16 20.32
C THR A 92 -7.57 12.91 20.32
N THR A 93 -6.79 13.78 19.68
CA THR A 93 -5.31 13.68 19.71
C THR A 93 -4.76 13.83 21.11
N ALA A 94 -5.26 14.78 21.92
CA ALA A 94 -4.80 14.97 23.30
C ALA A 94 -5.08 13.73 24.17
N VAL A 95 -6.29 13.16 24.07
CA VAL A 95 -6.67 11.93 24.79
C VAL A 95 -5.79 10.75 24.38
N VAL A 96 -5.61 10.55 23.06
CA VAL A 96 -4.78 9.45 22.55
C VAL A 96 -3.30 9.66 22.89
N LEU A 97 -2.81 10.89 22.86
CA LEU A 97 -1.43 11.21 23.25
C LEU A 97 -1.15 10.85 24.71
N ILE A 98 -2.08 11.16 25.62
CA ILE A 98 -1.95 10.74 27.04
C ILE A 98 -1.89 9.20 27.11
N GLY A 99 -2.80 8.50 26.47
CA GLY A 99 -2.79 7.02 26.42
C GLY A 99 -1.48 6.46 25.87
N TYR A 100 -0.93 7.07 24.80
CA TYR A 100 0.35 6.66 24.22
C TYR A 100 1.55 6.91 25.15
N LEU A 101 1.58 8.04 25.83
CA LEU A 101 2.63 8.35 26.81
C LEU A 101 2.59 7.40 28.01
N VAL A 102 1.39 7.03 28.48
CA VAL A 102 1.23 5.99 29.51
C VAL A 102 1.73 4.65 28.99
N PHE A 103 1.32 4.23 27.79
CA PHE A 103 1.82 3.01 27.16
C PHE A 103 3.35 2.99 27.04
N SER A 104 3.94 4.07 26.52
CA SER A 104 5.40 4.18 26.38
C SER A 104 6.15 4.20 27.70
N SER A 105 5.50 4.64 28.81
CA SER A 105 6.09 4.62 30.16
C SER A 105 6.11 3.20 30.76
N VAL A 106 5.12 2.39 30.44
CA VAL A 106 5.00 0.99 30.88
C VAL A 106 5.92 0.07 30.06
N TYR A 107 5.99 0.29 28.75
CA TYR A 107 6.77 -0.53 27.83
C TYR A 107 8.23 -0.07 27.77
N GLN A 108 9.08 -0.62 28.63
CA GLN A 108 10.47 -0.13 28.86
C GLN A 108 11.44 -0.46 27.72
N GLU A 109 11.25 -1.58 27.00
CA GLU A 109 12.22 -2.11 26.04
C GLU A 109 12.58 -1.11 24.92
N TYR A 110 11.57 -0.41 24.35
CA TYR A 110 11.77 0.57 23.27
C TYR A 110 11.29 1.97 23.66
N ARG A 111 11.24 2.28 24.96
CA ARG A 111 10.70 3.55 25.48
C ARG A 111 11.25 4.79 24.78
N LYS A 112 12.58 4.86 24.63
CA LYS A 112 13.23 6.00 23.95
C LYS A 112 12.66 6.19 22.53
N PHE A 113 12.63 5.13 21.75
CA PHE A 113 12.18 5.16 20.35
C PHE A 113 10.67 5.40 20.22
N LEU A 114 9.86 4.88 21.15
CA LEU A 114 8.45 5.21 21.25
C LEU A 114 8.23 6.70 21.52
N LEU A 115 8.98 7.29 22.44
CA LEU A 115 8.91 8.73 22.71
C LEU A 115 9.30 9.56 21.49
N GLU A 116 10.30 9.15 20.72
CA GLU A 116 10.70 9.80 19.48
C GLU A 116 9.61 9.69 18.38
N GLN A 117 8.76 8.66 18.40
CA GLN A 117 7.60 8.50 17.51
C GLN A 117 6.38 9.36 17.93
N THR A 118 6.39 10.00 19.09
CA THR A 118 5.29 10.86 19.58
C THR A 118 4.90 11.93 18.56
N PHE A 119 5.84 12.42 17.76
CA PHE A 119 5.60 13.40 16.70
C PHE A 119 4.57 12.92 15.65
N ILE A 120 4.42 11.60 15.44
CA ILE A 120 3.39 11.03 14.55
C ILE A 120 2.00 11.31 15.09
N ILE A 121 1.79 11.14 16.41
CA ILE A 121 0.49 11.35 17.03
C ILE A 121 0.18 12.85 17.10
N VAL A 122 1.16 13.66 17.49
CA VAL A 122 1.02 15.13 17.51
C VAL A 122 0.71 15.65 16.09
N ALA A 123 1.32 15.07 15.06
CA ALA A 123 1.07 15.46 13.68
C ALA A 123 -0.40 15.29 13.26
N VAL A 124 -1.14 14.36 13.87
CA VAL A 124 -2.57 14.17 13.58
C VAL A 124 -3.37 15.42 13.93
N ALA A 125 -3.06 16.13 15.02
CA ALA A 125 -3.75 17.36 15.40
C ALA A 125 -3.70 18.43 14.30
N PHE A 126 -2.61 18.48 13.54
CA PHE A 126 -2.36 19.46 12.47
C PHE A 126 -2.71 18.93 11.07
N ASP A 127 -3.18 17.70 10.94
CA ASP A 127 -3.55 17.17 9.62
C ASP A 127 -4.92 17.72 9.17
N ILE A 128 -4.88 18.74 8.37
CA ILE A 128 -6.03 19.37 7.71
C ILE A 128 -6.03 19.12 6.19
N SER A 129 -5.34 18.06 5.75
CA SER A 129 -5.28 17.67 4.33
C SER A 129 -6.67 17.43 3.73
N TRP A 130 -7.58 16.88 4.52
CA TRP A 130 -8.98 16.63 4.15
C TRP A 130 -9.74 17.90 3.72
N TYR A 131 -9.41 19.06 4.31
CA TYR A 131 -10.00 20.32 3.89
C TYR A 131 -9.61 20.69 2.47
N PHE A 132 -8.31 20.64 2.14
CA PHE A 132 -7.81 20.95 0.80
C PHE A 132 -8.27 19.94 -0.25
N GLN A 133 -8.44 18.67 0.14
CA GLN A 133 -9.03 17.64 -0.72
C GLN A 133 -10.52 17.90 -0.96
N GLY A 134 -11.27 18.33 0.06
CA GLY A 134 -12.69 18.68 -0.04
C GLY A 134 -12.97 19.90 -0.94
N VAL A 135 -12.06 20.89 -0.96
CA VAL A 135 -12.13 22.02 -1.91
C VAL A 135 -11.43 21.72 -3.26
N GLU A 136 -11.05 20.45 -3.50
CA GLU A 136 -10.38 19.98 -4.72
C GLU A 136 -9.04 20.67 -5.04
N ASN A 137 -8.33 21.16 -4.03
CA ASN A 137 -7.01 21.76 -4.21
C ASN A 137 -5.88 20.75 -3.98
N PHE A 138 -5.83 19.72 -4.83
CA PHE A 138 -4.84 18.64 -4.75
C PHE A 138 -3.40 19.12 -4.97
N LYS A 139 -3.19 20.23 -5.68
CA LYS A 139 -1.85 20.79 -5.93
C LYS A 139 -1.10 21.04 -4.62
N ILE A 140 -1.76 21.66 -3.64
CA ILE A 140 -1.15 21.96 -2.33
C ILE A 140 -0.70 20.67 -1.64
N VAL A 141 -1.55 19.64 -1.68
CA VAL A 141 -1.28 18.35 -1.04
C VAL A 141 -0.06 17.67 -1.68
N VAL A 142 -0.04 17.60 -3.01
CA VAL A 142 0.99 16.88 -3.75
C VAL A 142 2.35 17.58 -3.69
N VAL A 143 2.38 18.88 -3.94
CA VAL A 143 3.64 19.66 -3.96
C VAL A 143 4.29 19.65 -2.57
N ARG A 144 3.50 19.90 -1.51
CA ARG A 144 3.99 19.81 -0.14
C ARG A 144 4.58 18.44 0.17
N ASN A 145 3.82 17.37 -0.11
CA ASN A 145 4.27 16.01 0.15
C ASN A 145 5.57 15.69 -0.59
N ALA A 146 5.70 16.15 -1.83
CA ALA A 146 6.93 15.97 -2.61
C ALA A 146 8.13 16.67 -1.95
N ILE A 147 7.99 17.96 -1.60
CA ILE A 147 9.07 18.74 -0.97
C ILE A 147 9.51 18.07 0.34
N ILE A 148 8.57 17.69 1.21
CA ILE A 148 8.89 17.06 2.49
C ILE A 148 9.56 15.69 2.27
N LYS A 149 9.03 14.87 1.36
CA LYS A 149 9.61 13.55 1.06
C LYS A 149 11.06 13.65 0.55
N PHE A 150 11.34 14.58 -0.38
CA PHE A 150 12.71 14.82 -0.85
C PHE A 150 13.60 15.40 0.24
N GLY A 151 13.09 16.33 1.05
CA GLY A 151 13.83 16.87 2.20
C GLY A 151 14.16 15.78 3.23
N THR A 152 13.21 14.91 3.55
CA THR A 152 13.40 13.74 4.44
C THR A 152 14.48 12.80 3.86
N LEU A 153 14.38 12.48 2.57
CA LEU A 153 15.37 11.66 1.87
C LEU A 153 16.78 12.25 2.01
N LEU A 154 16.92 13.54 1.73
CA LEU A 154 18.20 14.25 1.84
C LEU A 154 18.73 14.23 3.28
N CYS A 155 17.90 14.52 4.28
CA CYS A 155 18.28 14.45 5.69
C CYS A 155 18.74 13.04 6.09
N ILE A 156 18.05 11.98 5.66
CA ILE A 156 18.47 10.61 5.93
C ILE A 156 19.85 10.33 5.36
N PHE A 157 20.09 10.65 4.08
CA PHE A 157 21.39 10.41 3.45
C PHE A 157 22.54 11.25 4.03
N LEU A 158 22.28 12.44 4.53
CA LEU A 158 23.31 13.32 5.09
C LEU A 158 23.62 13.02 6.55
N LEU A 159 22.59 12.71 7.36
CA LEU A 159 22.70 12.69 8.80
C LEU A 159 22.72 11.28 9.43
N VAL A 160 22.12 10.28 8.80
CA VAL A 160 22.06 8.89 9.31
C VAL A 160 23.20 8.10 8.70
N LYS A 161 24.30 7.89 9.44
CA LYS A 161 25.54 7.26 8.95
C LYS A 161 25.92 5.99 9.69
N ARG A 162 25.41 5.78 10.90
CA ARG A 162 25.80 4.69 11.81
C ARG A 162 24.54 4.07 12.42
N GLU A 163 24.67 2.86 12.91
CA GLU A 163 23.59 2.17 13.63
C GLU A 163 23.09 2.98 14.84
N SER A 164 24.01 3.66 15.55
CA SER A 164 23.69 4.57 16.68
C SER A 164 22.74 5.70 16.30
N ASP A 165 22.59 6.03 15.02
CA ASP A 165 21.76 7.13 14.54
C ASP A 165 20.29 6.70 14.34
N LEU A 166 19.89 5.52 14.84
CA LEU A 166 18.51 5.04 14.79
C LEU A 166 17.51 6.06 15.35
N GLY A 167 17.80 6.66 16.52
CA GLY A 167 16.94 7.70 17.09
C GLY A 167 16.81 8.91 16.17
N LEU A 168 17.91 9.35 15.55
CA LEU A 168 17.89 10.44 14.58
C LEU A 168 17.05 10.08 13.33
N TYR A 169 17.18 8.84 12.84
CA TYR A 169 16.34 8.34 11.74
C TYR A 169 14.85 8.37 12.09
N ILE A 170 14.49 7.97 13.32
CA ILE A 170 13.10 8.02 13.82
C ILE A 170 12.62 9.48 13.88
N LEU A 171 13.41 10.38 14.46
CA LEU A 171 13.07 11.81 14.57
C LEU A 171 12.91 12.48 13.21
N ILE A 172 13.78 12.18 12.24
CA ILE A 172 13.65 12.71 10.87
C ILE A 172 12.33 12.26 10.24
N ASN A 173 11.97 10.98 10.35
CA ASN A 173 10.74 10.46 9.78
C ASN A 173 9.50 11.01 10.51
N SER A 174 9.40 10.87 11.82
CA SER A 174 8.26 11.34 12.62
C SER A 174 8.12 12.87 12.60
N GLY A 175 9.22 13.59 12.69
CA GLY A 175 9.27 15.05 12.56
C GLY A 175 8.87 15.54 11.17
N SER A 176 9.22 14.81 10.11
CA SER A 176 8.80 15.14 8.75
C SER A 176 7.28 15.05 8.58
N VAL A 177 6.61 14.09 9.23
CA VAL A 177 5.15 13.98 9.23
C VAL A 177 4.53 15.19 9.94
N LEU A 178 5.05 15.58 11.10
CA LEU A 178 4.59 16.75 11.83
C LEU A 178 4.81 18.04 11.00
N LEU A 179 6.01 18.27 10.50
CA LEU A 179 6.33 19.44 9.66
C LEU A 179 5.43 19.49 8.44
N SER A 180 5.21 18.35 7.80
CA SER A 180 4.30 18.19 6.68
C SER A 180 2.90 18.72 7.01
N ASN A 181 2.34 18.39 8.18
CA ASN A 181 1.00 18.79 8.55
C ASN A 181 0.92 20.24 9.04
N VAL A 182 1.94 20.73 9.75
CA VAL A 182 2.00 22.13 10.21
C VAL A 182 2.05 23.11 9.04
N ILE A 183 2.69 22.77 7.92
CA ILE A 183 2.76 23.62 6.73
C ILE A 183 1.36 23.96 6.19
N TYR A 184 0.36 23.11 6.35
CA TYR A 184 -0.99 23.42 5.93
C TYR A 184 -1.59 24.61 6.67
N VAL A 185 -1.25 24.80 7.96
CA VAL A 185 -1.79 25.89 8.77
C VAL A 185 -1.47 27.24 8.14
N PHE A 186 -0.24 27.39 7.59
CA PHE A 186 0.15 28.62 6.89
C PHE A 186 -0.61 28.87 5.59
N LYS A 187 -1.22 27.84 5.01
CA LYS A 187 -2.02 27.97 3.78
C LYS A 187 -3.50 28.24 4.03
N LEU A 188 -3.96 28.18 5.29
CA LEU A 188 -5.34 28.46 5.67
C LEU A 188 -5.71 29.94 5.65
N LYS A 189 -4.74 30.85 5.67
CA LYS A 189 -4.89 32.28 6.00
C LYS A 189 -6.06 33.02 5.31
N ASN A 190 -6.54 32.55 4.15
CA ASN A 190 -7.66 33.18 3.45
C ASN A 190 -8.80 32.19 3.13
N GLU A 191 -8.66 30.94 3.55
CA GLU A 191 -9.59 29.85 3.20
C GLU A 191 -10.76 29.75 4.18
N VAL A 192 -10.54 30.01 5.45
CA VAL A 192 -11.52 29.89 6.52
C VAL A 192 -11.61 31.17 7.34
N CYS A 193 -12.82 31.49 7.80
CA CYS A 193 -13.08 32.58 8.74
C CYS A 193 -12.98 32.07 10.18
N LEU A 194 -12.58 32.92 11.12
CA LEU A 194 -12.62 32.59 12.54
C LEU A 194 -14.07 32.45 12.99
N VAL A 195 -14.39 31.41 13.71
CA VAL A 195 -15.72 31.12 14.25
C VAL A 195 -15.64 31.07 15.77
N PRO A 196 -16.48 31.78 16.50
CA PRO A 196 -16.50 31.69 17.96
C PRO A 196 -16.86 30.31 18.44
N LEU A 197 -16.16 29.78 19.45
CA LEU A 197 -16.35 28.43 19.99
C LEU A 197 -17.81 28.16 20.41
N ARG A 198 -18.56 29.16 20.83
CA ARG A 198 -19.98 29.04 21.21
C ARG A 198 -20.90 28.63 20.04
N LYS A 199 -20.50 28.84 18.80
CA LYS A 199 -21.26 28.45 17.59
C LYS A 199 -20.97 27.04 17.13
N LEU A 200 -19.99 26.35 17.73
CA LEU A 200 -19.57 25.01 17.31
C LEU A 200 -20.46 23.93 17.93
N ASN A 201 -20.95 23.03 17.11
CA ASN A 201 -21.73 21.86 17.51
C ASN A 201 -20.98 20.56 17.19
N LEU A 202 -20.11 20.13 18.11
CA LEU A 202 -19.28 18.95 17.92
C LEU A 202 -20.11 17.66 17.83
N LYS A 203 -21.20 17.54 18.59
CA LYS A 203 -21.99 16.30 18.70
C LYS A 203 -22.59 15.85 17.37
N LYS A 204 -22.93 16.77 16.46
CA LYS A 204 -23.54 16.44 15.16
C LYS A 204 -22.62 15.59 14.26
N HIS A 205 -21.31 15.66 14.46
CA HIS A 205 -20.33 14.96 13.62
C HIS A 205 -20.02 13.54 14.11
N SER A 206 -20.31 13.20 15.38
CA SER A 206 -19.89 11.95 16.03
C SER A 206 -20.33 10.71 15.24
N ALA A 207 -21.62 10.59 14.92
CA ALA A 207 -22.16 9.42 14.20
C ALA A 207 -21.51 9.27 12.80
N GLY A 208 -21.32 10.38 12.09
CA GLY A 208 -20.69 10.37 10.77
C GLY A 208 -19.23 9.94 10.82
N MET A 209 -18.47 10.46 11.77
CA MET A 209 -17.05 10.09 11.95
C MET A 209 -16.89 8.61 12.30
N PHE A 210 -17.67 8.10 13.28
CA PHE A 210 -17.64 6.68 13.65
C PHE A 210 -18.04 5.75 12.50
N GLY A 211 -18.95 6.18 11.62
CA GLY A 211 -19.33 5.45 10.42
C GLY A 211 -18.17 5.21 9.45
N PHE A 212 -17.22 6.15 9.36
CA PHE A 212 -15.99 5.98 8.57
C PHE A 212 -14.84 5.33 9.37
N PHE A 213 -14.81 5.54 10.68
CA PHE A 213 -13.74 5.02 11.54
C PHE A 213 -13.76 3.50 11.66
N ILE A 214 -14.93 2.87 11.88
CA ILE A 214 -15.04 1.43 12.10
C ILE A 214 -14.52 0.60 10.92
N PRO A 215 -14.89 0.86 9.66
CA PRO A 215 -14.33 0.14 8.53
C PRO A 215 -12.81 0.39 8.36
N LEU A 216 -12.35 1.61 8.59
CA LEU A 216 -10.96 1.99 8.42
C LEU A 216 -10.06 1.29 9.45
N ILE A 217 -10.47 1.27 10.72
CA ILE A 217 -9.69 0.60 11.78
C ILE A 217 -9.61 -0.91 11.55
N ALA A 218 -10.67 -1.54 11.03
CA ALA A 218 -10.66 -2.96 10.73
C ALA A 218 -9.60 -3.33 9.67
N VAL A 219 -9.48 -2.52 8.61
CA VAL A 219 -8.50 -2.73 7.54
C VAL A 219 -7.08 -2.43 8.03
N GLU A 220 -6.88 -1.34 8.76
CA GLU A 220 -5.55 -0.91 9.21
C GLU A 220 -4.99 -1.82 10.31
N ILE A 221 -5.81 -2.23 11.29
CA ILE A 221 -5.38 -3.21 12.30
C ILE A 221 -4.95 -4.50 11.61
N TYR A 222 -5.76 -5.01 10.69
CA TYR A 222 -5.41 -6.22 9.94
C TYR A 222 -4.07 -6.09 9.22
N SER A 223 -3.81 -4.96 8.56
CA SER A 223 -2.60 -4.74 7.77
C SER A 223 -1.32 -4.59 8.60
N GLN A 224 -1.43 -4.18 9.88
CA GLN A 224 -0.30 -3.88 10.75
C GLN A 224 -0.12 -4.89 11.90
N LEU A 225 -1.10 -5.77 12.11
CA LEU A 225 -1.16 -6.68 13.24
C LEU A 225 0.07 -7.59 13.33
N ASP A 226 0.52 -8.12 12.21
CA ASP A 226 1.70 -8.99 12.13
C ASP A 226 2.94 -8.33 12.74
N LYS A 227 3.18 -7.05 12.44
CA LYS A 227 4.34 -6.30 12.93
C LYS A 227 4.26 -6.00 14.42
N ILE A 228 3.06 -5.67 14.92
CA ILE A 228 2.84 -5.45 16.35
C ILE A 228 3.09 -6.75 17.11
N MET A 229 2.53 -7.86 16.63
CA MET A 229 2.68 -9.16 17.27
C MET A 229 4.12 -9.67 17.19
N LEU A 230 4.78 -9.54 16.03
CA LEU A 230 6.21 -9.90 15.92
C LEU A 230 7.06 -9.10 16.90
N GLY A 231 6.91 -7.79 16.97
CA GLY A 231 7.72 -6.95 17.87
C GLY A 231 7.41 -7.15 19.34
N SER A 232 6.21 -7.64 19.70
CA SER A 232 5.82 -7.89 21.10
C SER A 232 6.01 -9.35 21.57
N MET A 233 6.06 -10.32 20.65
CA MET A 233 6.09 -11.75 20.95
C MET A 233 7.46 -12.38 20.69
N THR A 234 8.40 -11.68 20.04
CA THR A 234 9.75 -12.16 19.75
C THR A 234 10.78 -11.41 20.60
N ILE A 235 11.90 -12.07 20.93
CA ILE A 235 13.01 -11.44 21.63
C ILE A 235 13.76 -10.53 20.66
N GLY A 236 13.74 -9.21 20.91
CA GLY A 236 14.32 -8.20 20.04
C GLY A 236 13.50 -7.95 18.76
N ALA A 237 13.94 -6.99 17.95
CA ALA A 237 13.20 -6.53 16.78
C ALA A 237 13.72 -7.11 15.45
N LEU A 238 14.70 -8.00 15.49
CA LEU A 238 15.38 -8.56 14.31
C LEU A 238 14.38 -9.16 13.30
N GLU A 239 13.47 -9.99 13.81
CA GLU A 239 12.45 -10.67 12.98
C GLU A 239 11.48 -9.68 12.32
N ASN A 240 11.16 -8.62 13.03
CA ASN A 240 10.32 -7.55 12.49
C ASN A 240 11.04 -6.79 11.38
N GLY A 241 12.37 -6.62 11.49
CA GLY A 241 13.20 -6.03 10.43
C GLY A 241 13.19 -6.85 9.13
N TYR A 242 13.34 -8.15 9.23
CA TYR A 242 13.24 -9.05 8.07
C TYR A 242 11.84 -9.01 7.45
N TYR A 243 10.80 -9.10 8.28
CA TYR A 243 9.41 -9.05 7.84
C TYR A 243 9.06 -7.73 7.15
N GLU A 244 9.50 -6.60 7.72
CA GLU A 244 9.29 -5.27 7.15
C GLU A 244 9.85 -5.15 5.73
N GLN A 245 11.10 -5.61 5.49
CA GLN A 245 11.71 -5.50 4.17
C GLN A 245 11.04 -6.44 3.15
N ALA A 246 10.71 -7.66 3.55
CA ALA A 246 9.97 -8.57 2.69
C ALA A 246 8.58 -8.02 2.33
N ARG A 247 7.86 -7.45 3.31
CA ARG A 247 6.53 -6.83 3.08
C ARG A 247 6.59 -5.61 2.18
N LYS A 248 7.65 -4.80 2.24
CA LYS A 248 7.86 -3.66 1.33
C LYS A 248 7.94 -4.12 -0.12
N ILE A 249 8.76 -5.13 -0.42
CA ILE A 249 8.88 -5.67 -1.78
C ILE A 249 7.56 -6.29 -2.23
N THR A 250 6.93 -7.11 -1.39
CA THR A 250 5.63 -7.73 -1.67
C THR A 250 4.57 -6.67 -1.99
N ALA A 251 4.48 -5.60 -1.20
CA ALA A 251 3.54 -4.50 -1.43
C ALA A 251 3.79 -3.76 -2.76
N MET A 252 5.06 -3.58 -3.16
CA MET A 252 5.41 -3.01 -4.46
C MET A 252 4.93 -3.89 -5.61
N VAL A 253 5.16 -5.21 -5.54
CA VAL A 253 4.68 -6.16 -6.55
C VAL A 253 3.15 -6.11 -6.66
N VAL A 254 2.42 -6.18 -5.54
CA VAL A 254 0.96 -6.07 -5.52
C VAL A 254 0.50 -4.76 -6.15
N SER A 255 1.14 -3.64 -5.82
CA SER A 255 0.79 -2.31 -6.36
C SER A 255 0.93 -2.25 -7.89
N ILE A 256 1.98 -2.86 -8.44
CA ILE A 256 2.20 -2.92 -9.90
C ILE A 256 1.13 -3.80 -10.56
N VAL A 257 0.92 -5.02 -10.04
CA VAL A 257 -0.02 -5.99 -10.61
C VAL A 257 -1.46 -5.48 -10.56
N THR A 258 -1.84 -4.79 -9.48
CA THR A 258 -3.21 -4.29 -9.27
C THR A 258 -3.43 -2.88 -9.78
N SER A 259 -2.45 -2.28 -10.45
CA SER A 259 -2.51 -0.88 -10.91
C SER A 259 -3.72 -0.54 -11.79
N LEU A 260 -4.19 -1.49 -12.62
CA LEU A 260 -5.38 -1.31 -13.45
C LEU A 260 -6.70 -1.35 -12.66
N ASN A 261 -6.74 -1.99 -11.49
CA ASN A 261 -7.98 -2.21 -10.75
C ASN A 261 -8.67 -0.89 -10.39
N THR A 262 -7.90 0.11 -9.96
CA THR A 262 -8.42 1.43 -9.59
C THR A 262 -8.93 2.23 -10.79
N VAL A 263 -8.32 2.07 -11.97
CA VAL A 263 -8.75 2.74 -13.22
C VAL A 263 -10.05 2.11 -13.72
N LEU A 264 -10.16 0.79 -13.64
CA LEU A 264 -11.34 0.07 -14.14
C LEU A 264 -12.55 0.15 -13.21
N LEU A 265 -12.36 0.45 -11.92
CA LEU A 265 -13.42 0.61 -10.94
C LEU A 265 -14.53 1.57 -11.44
N SER A 266 -14.15 2.78 -11.83
CA SER A 266 -15.11 3.79 -12.31
C SER A 266 -15.78 3.37 -13.63
N ARG A 267 -15.03 2.70 -14.51
CA ARG A 267 -15.56 2.22 -15.77
C ARG A 267 -16.58 1.10 -15.57
N VAL A 268 -16.25 0.11 -14.74
CA VAL A 268 -17.16 -1.00 -14.41
C VAL A 268 -18.42 -0.49 -13.71
N ALA A 269 -18.28 0.45 -12.75
CA ALA A 269 -19.44 1.07 -12.09
C ALA A 269 -20.38 1.75 -13.09
N ASN A 270 -19.85 2.48 -14.06
CA ASN A 270 -20.66 3.11 -15.12
C ASN A 270 -21.36 2.08 -16.00
N LEU A 271 -20.66 1.02 -16.43
CA LEU A 271 -21.23 -0.06 -17.24
C LEU A 271 -22.32 -0.84 -16.47
N TYR A 272 -22.14 -0.98 -15.17
CA TYR A 272 -23.14 -1.64 -14.30
C TYR A 272 -24.46 -0.87 -14.24
N ILE A 273 -24.40 0.45 -14.03
CA ILE A 273 -25.59 1.32 -14.03
C ILE A 273 -26.29 1.29 -15.40
N ASN A 274 -25.54 1.19 -16.50
CA ASN A 274 -26.06 1.13 -17.85
C ASN A 274 -26.43 -0.30 -18.32
N HIS A 275 -26.43 -1.29 -17.43
CA HIS A 275 -26.78 -2.69 -17.72
C HIS A 275 -25.98 -3.34 -18.86
N GLN A 276 -24.72 -2.93 -19.07
CA GLN A 276 -23.86 -3.42 -20.15
C GLN A 276 -23.05 -4.64 -19.72
N LYS A 277 -23.74 -5.75 -19.45
CA LYS A 277 -23.17 -6.99 -18.89
C LYS A 277 -22.02 -7.56 -19.71
N ASP A 278 -22.16 -7.67 -21.01
CA ASP A 278 -21.14 -8.29 -21.87
C ASP A 278 -19.83 -7.50 -21.84
N GLN A 279 -19.90 -6.16 -21.83
CA GLN A 279 -18.71 -5.33 -21.68
C GLN A 279 -18.03 -5.51 -20.31
N ILE A 280 -18.82 -5.66 -19.23
CA ILE A 280 -18.26 -5.93 -17.89
C ILE A 280 -17.49 -7.25 -17.91
N ILE A 281 -18.06 -8.31 -18.49
CA ILE A 281 -17.42 -9.62 -18.63
C ILE A 281 -16.11 -9.53 -19.42
N ASP A 282 -16.07 -8.77 -20.49
CA ASP A 282 -14.87 -8.56 -21.30
C ASP A 282 -13.80 -7.78 -20.52
N TYR A 283 -14.19 -6.75 -19.76
CA TYR A 283 -13.26 -6.06 -18.85
C TYR A 283 -12.69 -7.00 -17.79
N TYR A 284 -13.49 -7.87 -17.19
CA TYR A 284 -13.02 -8.85 -16.21
C TYR A 284 -12.04 -9.85 -16.82
N ARG A 285 -12.33 -10.39 -18.01
CA ARG A 285 -11.41 -11.28 -18.73
C ARG A 285 -10.06 -10.63 -18.98
N ASN A 286 -10.07 -9.40 -19.47
CA ASN A 286 -8.84 -8.67 -19.78
C ASN A 286 -8.07 -8.29 -18.50
N SER A 287 -8.77 -7.91 -17.43
CA SER A 287 -8.16 -7.61 -16.13
C SER A 287 -7.46 -8.82 -15.51
N VAL A 288 -8.12 -9.97 -15.51
CA VAL A 288 -7.55 -11.21 -14.98
C VAL A 288 -6.32 -11.63 -15.80
N ARG A 289 -6.38 -11.53 -17.13
CA ARG A 289 -5.22 -11.79 -17.99
C ARG A 289 -4.06 -10.84 -17.71
N PHE A 290 -4.35 -9.56 -17.51
CA PHE A 290 -3.32 -8.57 -17.16
C PHE A 290 -2.69 -8.87 -15.79
N ILE A 291 -3.49 -9.25 -14.80
CA ILE A 291 -3.00 -9.65 -13.49
C ILE A 291 -2.06 -10.86 -13.65
N TYR A 292 -2.47 -11.91 -14.34
CA TYR A 292 -1.67 -13.12 -14.54
C TYR A 292 -0.41 -12.86 -15.38
N LEU A 293 -0.49 -11.98 -16.39
CA LEU A 293 0.64 -11.56 -17.21
C LEU A 293 1.79 -11.01 -16.37
N LEU A 294 1.49 -10.29 -15.29
CA LEU A 294 2.50 -9.71 -14.41
C LEU A 294 2.81 -10.59 -13.20
N LEU A 295 1.81 -11.18 -12.59
CA LEU A 295 1.93 -11.93 -11.33
C LEU A 295 2.85 -13.15 -11.45
N PHE A 296 2.60 -14.03 -12.44
CA PHE A 296 3.34 -15.30 -12.55
C PHE A 296 4.83 -15.10 -12.84
N PRO A 297 5.26 -14.24 -13.78
CA PRO A 297 6.69 -14.02 -13.99
C PRO A 297 7.33 -13.31 -12.79
N MET A 298 6.60 -12.43 -12.08
CA MET A 298 7.12 -11.81 -10.85
C MET A 298 7.30 -12.82 -9.72
N CYS A 299 6.36 -13.76 -9.53
CA CYS A 299 6.52 -14.82 -8.53
C CYS A 299 7.70 -15.74 -8.87
N VAL A 300 7.74 -16.29 -10.09
CA VAL A 300 8.83 -17.21 -10.49
C VAL A 300 10.17 -16.48 -10.58
N GLY A 301 10.18 -15.25 -11.10
CA GLY A 301 11.38 -14.42 -11.11
C GLY A 301 11.90 -14.16 -9.69
N MET A 302 11.01 -13.86 -8.75
CA MET A 302 11.36 -13.63 -7.35
C MET A 302 12.01 -14.88 -6.73
N LEU A 303 11.49 -16.10 -6.99
CA LEU A 303 12.09 -17.34 -6.53
C LEU A 303 13.53 -17.56 -7.04
N VAL A 304 13.82 -17.10 -8.25
CA VAL A 304 15.17 -17.26 -8.84
C VAL A 304 16.14 -16.19 -8.34
N ILE A 305 15.66 -14.94 -8.23
CA ILE A 305 16.56 -13.79 -7.98
C ILE A 305 16.62 -13.37 -6.50
N SER A 306 15.74 -13.87 -5.63
CA SER A 306 15.56 -13.39 -4.25
C SER A 306 16.86 -13.34 -3.45
N GLN A 307 17.69 -14.38 -3.53
CA GLN A 307 18.95 -14.48 -2.80
C GLN A 307 19.96 -13.43 -3.24
N ASN A 308 20.22 -13.35 -4.55
CA ASN A 308 21.13 -12.35 -5.09
C ASN A 308 20.59 -10.94 -4.88
N PHE A 309 19.29 -10.72 -5.14
CA PHE A 309 18.63 -9.43 -4.95
C PHE A 309 18.75 -8.95 -3.50
N THR A 310 18.42 -9.79 -2.54
CA THR A 310 18.46 -9.43 -1.11
C THR A 310 19.86 -9.05 -0.67
N ALA A 311 20.89 -9.81 -1.10
CA ALA A 311 22.27 -9.58 -0.71
C ALA A 311 22.80 -8.23 -1.23
N TRP A 312 22.57 -7.88 -2.51
CA TRP A 312 23.07 -6.60 -3.04
C TRP A 312 22.14 -5.43 -2.71
N PHE A 313 20.84 -5.65 -2.52
CA PHE A 313 19.91 -4.56 -2.28
C PHE A 313 19.86 -4.16 -0.80
N PHE A 314 19.64 -5.10 0.11
CA PHE A 314 19.54 -4.82 1.54
C PHE A 314 20.88 -5.01 2.28
N GLY A 315 21.74 -5.91 1.83
CA GLY A 315 22.98 -6.32 2.48
C GLY A 315 22.96 -7.79 2.91
N THR A 316 24.14 -8.34 3.22
CA THR A 316 24.34 -9.75 3.55
C THR A 316 23.59 -10.20 4.81
N ASP A 317 23.34 -9.30 5.73
CA ASP A 317 22.65 -9.58 7.00
C ASP A 317 21.15 -9.90 6.81
N TYR A 318 20.62 -9.68 5.61
CA TYR A 318 19.21 -9.87 5.27
C TYR A 318 18.88 -11.18 4.58
N GLY A 319 19.72 -12.23 4.71
CA GLY A 319 19.52 -13.52 4.03
C GLY A 319 18.11 -14.12 4.28
N LYS A 320 17.54 -13.95 5.48
CA LYS A 320 16.19 -14.44 5.80
C LYS A 320 15.09 -13.74 4.97
N VAL A 321 15.32 -12.52 4.49
CA VAL A 321 14.36 -11.79 3.62
C VAL A 321 14.17 -12.55 2.31
N ALA A 322 15.21 -13.15 1.74
CA ALA A 322 15.08 -13.98 0.54
C ALA A 322 14.07 -15.12 0.76
N THR A 323 14.22 -15.87 1.86
CA THR A 323 13.26 -16.93 2.23
C THR A 323 11.84 -16.41 2.40
N LEU A 324 11.67 -15.24 3.02
CA LEU A 324 10.35 -14.63 3.17
C LEU A 324 9.76 -14.18 1.83
N LEU A 325 10.58 -13.68 0.90
CA LEU A 325 10.15 -13.33 -0.45
C LEU A 325 9.69 -14.57 -1.22
N ASP A 326 10.46 -15.67 -1.16
CA ASP A 326 10.12 -16.93 -1.80
C ASP A 326 8.78 -17.47 -1.31
N LEU A 327 8.59 -17.49 0.01
CA LEU A 327 7.35 -17.91 0.64
C LEU A 327 6.17 -16.94 0.40
N SER A 328 6.43 -15.72 -0.05
CA SER A 328 5.38 -14.72 -0.33
C SER A 328 4.63 -14.96 -1.65
N CYS A 329 5.09 -15.86 -2.52
CA CYS A 329 4.43 -16.09 -3.82
C CYS A 329 2.94 -16.47 -3.70
N PRO A 330 2.51 -17.40 -2.81
CA PRO A 330 1.09 -17.66 -2.59
C PRO A 330 0.33 -16.44 -2.05
N LEU A 331 0.97 -15.66 -1.17
CA LEU A 331 0.38 -14.41 -0.64
C LEU A 331 0.08 -13.43 -1.77
N LEU A 332 1.03 -13.20 -2.67
CA LEU A 332 0.88 -12.34 -3.84
C LEU A 332 -0.31 -12.78 -4.71
N PHE A 333 -0.45 -14.10 -4.93
CA PHE A 333 -1.56 -14.65 -5.70
C PHE A 333 -2.92 -14.31 -5.06
N PHE A 334 -3.11 -14.63 -3.77
CA PHE A 334 -4.37 -14.38 -3.09
C PHE A 334 -4.68 -12.89 -2.95
N MET A 335 -3.68 -12.05 -2.66
CA MET A 335 -3.86 -10.60 -2.60
C MET A 335 -4.28 -10.02 -3.96
N CYS A 336 -3.65 -10.42 -5.06
CA CYS A 336 -3.97 -9.86 -6.38
C CYS A 336 -5.33 -10.32 -6.89
N VAL A 337 -5.69 -11.60 -6.71
CA VAL A 337 -7.00 -12.14 -7.10
C VAL A 337 -8.11 -11.59 -6.20
N GLY A 338 -7.89 -11.55 -4.88
CA GLY A 338 -8.83 -10.95 -3.93
C GLY A 338 -9.06 -9.45 -4.21
N ASN A 339 -8.00 -8.70 -4.53
CA ASN A 339 -8.11 -7.28 -4.91
C ASN A 339 -8.92 -7.10 -6.20
N PHE A 340 -8.74 -7.97 -7.22
CA PHE A 340 -9.57 -7.94 -8.42
C PHE A 340 -11.06 -8.09 -8.07
N VAL A 341 -11.42 -9.12 -7.30
CA VAL A 341 -12.81 -9.36 -6.93
C VAL A 341 -13.36 -8.25 -6.04
N GLY A 342 -12.59 -7.81 -5.05
CA GLY A 342 -13.00 -6.75 -4.12
C GLY A 342 -13.23 -5.40 -4.81
N VAL A 343 -12.24 -4.96 -5.59
CA VAL A 343 -12.23 -3.61 -6.18
C VAL A 343 -13.01 -3.53 -7.48
N GLN A 344 -12.91 -4.54 -8.36
CA GLN A 344 -13.58 -4.46 -9.66
C GLN A 344 -14.98 -5.07 -9.68
N TYR A 345 -15.32 -5.97 -8.75
CA TYR A 345 -16.65 -6.59 -8.69
C TYR A 345 -17.46 -6.13 -7.47
N LEU A 346 -17.02 -6.45 -6.24
CA LEU A 346 -17.84 -6.19 -5.03
C LEU A 346 -18.09 -4.71 -4.80
N SER A 347 -17.09 -3.86 -5.01
CA SER A 347 -17.18 -2.42 -4.76
C SER A 347 -18.12 -1.71 -5.74
N PRO A 348 -18.02 -1.88 -7.09
CA PRO A 348 -18.93 -1.25 -8.03
C PRO A 348 -20.38 -1.73 -7.93
N MET A 349 -20.57 -2.98 -7.48
CA MET A 349 -21.90 -3.59 -7.30
C MET A 349 -22.57 -3.20 -5.97
N GLY A 350 -21.96 -2.31 -5.17
CA GLY A 350 -22.52 -1.89 -3.87
C GLY A 350 -22.45 -2.97 -2.77
N MET A 351 -21.60 -4.00 -2.95
CA MET A 351 -21.51 -5.14 -2.02
C MET A 351 -20.35 -4.98 -1.00
N GLN A 352 -20.03 -3.74 -0.57
CA GLN A 352 -18.95 -3.46 0.38
C GLN A 352 -19.07 -4.25 1.68
N ASN A 353 -20.29 -4.52 2.15
CA ASN A 353 -20.52 -5.32 3.35
C ASN A 353 -19.97 -6.77 3.22
N LYS A 354 -20.03 -7.37 2.03
CA LYS A 354 -19.46 -8.70 1.77
C LYS A 354 -17.93 -8.67 1.79
N MET A 355 -17.34 -7.62 1.23
CA MET A 355 -15.91 -7.37 1.27
C MET A 355 -15.43 -7.16 2.70
N THR A 356 -16.13 -6.34 3.48
CA THR A 356 -15.82 -6.10 4.90
C THR A 356 -15.88 -7.40 5.72
N LYS A 357 -16.90 -8.24 5.50
CA LYS A 357 -16.98 -9.57 6.15
C LYS A 357 -15.76 -10.44 5.82
N ALA A 358 -15.33 -10.49 4.56
CA ALA A 358 -14.14 -11.25 4.16
C ALA A 358 -12.88 -10.76 4.88
N TYR A 359 -12.66 -9.45 4.94
CA TYR A 359 -11.51 -8.88 5.63
C TYR A 359 -11.55 -9.07 7.16
N LEU A 360 -12.70 -8.92 7.78
CA LEU A 360 -12.85 -9.18 9.22
C LEU A 360 -12.58 -10.66 9.57
N THR A 361 -13.10 -11.58 8.76
CA THR A 361 -12.81 -13.02 8.93
C THR A 361 -11.31 -13.28 8.80
N ALA A 362 -10.66 -12.70 7.78
CA ALA A 362 -9.21 -12.81 7.60
C ALA A 362 -8.43 -12.23 8.79
N ALA A 363 -8.86 -11.08 9.32
CA ALA A 363 -8.22 -10.47 10.50
C ALA A 363 -8.26 -11.37 11.73
N VAL A 364 -9.40 -11.99 12.01
CA VAL A 364 -9.56 -12.93 13.13
C VAL A 364 -8.70 -14.18 12.92
N VAL A 365 -8.73 -14.77 11.72
CA VAL A 365 -7.93 -15.95 11.38
C VAL A 365 -6.43 -15.62 11.49
N ASN A 366 -5.99 -14.49 10.94
CA ASN A 366 -4.60 -14.03 11.03
C ASN A 366 -4.16 -13.85 12.48
N PHE A 367 -4.97 -13.18 13.31
CA PHE A 367 -4.67 -12.99 14.74
C PHE A 367 -4.49 -14.32 15.47
N CYS A 368 -5.44 -15.26 15.33
CA CYS A 368 -5.37 -16.56 15.98
C CYS A 368 -4.16 -17.38 15.52
N LEU A 369 -3.87 -17.36 14.21
CA LEU A 369 -2.71 -18.06 13.66
C LEU A 369 -1.39 -17.42 14.09
N ASN A 370 -1.32 -16.09 14.16
CA ASN A 370 -0.14 -15.39 14.66
C ASN A 370 0.18 -15.78 16.11
N LEU A 371 -0.82 -15.87 16.99
CA LEU A 371 -0.63 -16.31 18.37
C LEU A 371 0.01 -17.72 18.45
N LEU A 372 -0.31 -18.60 17.49
CA LEU A 372 0.19 -19.98 17.46
C LEU A 372 1.54 -20.11 16.75
N LEU A 373 1.73 -19.36 15.65
CA LEU A 373 2.86 -19.57 14.74
C LEU A 373 4.04 -18.64 15.02
N ILE A 374 3.83 -17.40 15.47
CA ILE A 374 4.93 -16.46 15.74
C ILE A 374 5.87 -16.98 16.81
N PRO A 375 5.42 -17.52 17.97
CA PRO A 375 6.33 -18.01 19.01
C PRO A 375 7.24 -19.17 18.56
N ARG A 376 6.84 -19.90 17.50
CA ARG A 376 7.59 -21.07 16.99
C ARG A 376 8.38 -20.80 15.72
N LEU A 377 7.84 -19.97 14.83
CA LEU A 377 8.37 -19.75 13.48
C LEU A 377 8.75 -18.30 13.21
N TYR A 378 8.56 -17.41 14.16
CA TYR A 378 8.91 -16.00 14.08
C TYR A 378 8.28 -15.31 12.84
N SER A 379 9.07 -14.60 12.04
CA SER A 379 8.60 -13.91 10.82
C SER A 379 8.03 -14.85 9.76
N VAL A 380 8.50 -16.08 9.68
CA VAL A 380 7.93 -17.12 8.80
C VAL A 380 6.52 -17.48 9.26
N GLY A 381 6.31 -17.58 10.57
CA GLY A 381 5.00 -17.86 11.17
C GLY A 381 3.99 -16.75 10.86
N ALA A 382 4.38 -15.48 10.98
CA ALA A 382 3.56 -14.34 10.61
C ALA A 382 3.20 -14.35 9.11
N LEU A 383 4.15 -14.70 8.26
CA LEU A 383 3.90 -14.80 6.82
C LEU A 383 2.92 -15.93 6.48
N ILE A 384 3.07 -17.11 7.08
CA ILE A 384 2.15 -18.24 6.88
C ILE A 384 0.74 -17.87 7.37
N ALA A 385 0.61 -17.21 8.51
CA ALA A 385 -0.67 -16.73 9.03
C ALA A 385 -1.32 -15.75 8.03
N SER A 386 -0.54 -14.82 7.47
CA SER A 386 -1.01 -13.89 6.45
C SER A 386 -1.44 -14.59 5.16
N ILE A 387 -0.71 -15.63 4.70
CA ILE A 387 -1.08 -16.41 3.51
C ILE A 387 -2.44 -17.09 3.72
N ILE A 388 -2.63 -17.76 4.85
CA ILE A 388 -3.89 -18.47 5.16
C ILE A 388 -5.06 -17.49 5.29
N ALA A 389 -4.84 -16.37 5.95
CA ALA A 389 -5.86 -15.34 6.13
C ALA A 389 -6.27 -14.70 4.78
N GLU A 390 -5.31 -14.34 3.94
CA GLU A 390 -5.58 -13.80 2.59
C GLU A 390 -6.23 -14.84 1.68
N ALA A 391 -5.83 -16.09 1.76
CA ALA A 391 -6.49 -17.18 1.05
C ALA A 391 -7.96 -17.28 1.47
N GLY A 392 -8.25 -17.26 2.76
CA GLY A 392 -9.62 -17.28 3.30
C GLY A 392 -10.45 -16.09 2.81
N SER A 393 -9.90 -14.88 2.90
CA SER A 393 -10.53 -13.67 2.35
C SER A 393 -10.82 -13.78 0.86
N CYS A 394 -9.82 -14.22 0.09
CA CYS A 394 -9.94 -14.42 -1.36
C CYS A 394 -11.03 -15.45 -1.70
N PHE A 395 -11.07 -16.60 -1.02
CA PHE A 395 -12.09 -17.64 -1.25
C PHE A 395 -13.50 -17.15 -0.90
N ILE A 396 -13.68 -16.39 0.18
CA ILE A 396 -14.98 -15.79 0.51
C ILE A 396 -15.41 -14.84 -0.61
N GLN A 397 -14.53 -13.99 -1.11
CA GLN A 397 -14.83 -13.06 -2.20
C GLN A 397 -15.13 -13.80 -3.50
N LEU A 398 -14.34 -14.81 -3.85
CA LEU A 398 -14.55 -15.67 -5.02
C LEU A 398 -15.87 -16.43 -4.97
N TYR A 399 -16.33 -16.87 -3.80
CA TYR A 399 -17.63 -17.50 -3.63
C TYR A 399 -18.78 -16.56 -4.04
N TYR A 400 -18.72 -15.29 -3.65
CA TYR A 400 -19.72 -14.31 -4.08
C TYR A 400 -19.61 -14.00 -5.58
N PHE A 401 -18.40 -13.95 -6.12
CA PHE A 401 -18.16 -13.72 -7.55
C PHE A 401 -18.67 -14.88 -8.40
N ALA A 402 -18.36 -16.12 -8.02
CA ALA A 402 -18.77 -17.32 -8.74
C ALA A 402 -20.30 -17.52 -8.82
N LYS A 403 -21.03 -17.01 -7.82
CA LYS A 403 -22.50 -17.02 -7.82
C LYS A 403 -23.14 -15.88 -8.60
N SER A 404 -22.35 -14.97 -9.14
CA SER A 404 -22.88 -13.82 -9.90
C SER A 404 -23.10 -14.16 -11.37
N GLU A 405 -23.98 -13.40 -11.99
CA GLU A 405 -24.20 -13.44 -13.44
C GLU A 405 -23.01 -12.90 -14.26
N TYR A 406 -22.02 -12.28 -13.60
CA TYR A 406 -20.78 -11.74 -14.18
C TYR A 406 -19.60 -12.68 -14.01
N ALA A 407 -19.81 -13.89 -13.49
CA ALA A 407 -18.76 -14.86 -13.24
C ALA A 407 -18.03 -15.26 -14.53
N ILE A 408 -16.71 -15.33 -14.46
CA ILE A 408 -15.84 -15.81 -15.52
C ILE A 408 -14.96 -16.96 -14.99
N PRO A 409 -14.56 -17.92 -15.83
CA PRO A 409 -13.65 -18.99 -15.42
C PRO A 409 -12.23 -18.42 -15.26
N LEU A 410 -11.84 -18.13 -14.01
CA LEU A 410 -10.54 -17.51 -13.70
C LEU A 410 -9.35 -18.44 -14.04
N TRP A 411 -9.50 -19.75 -13.84
CA TRP A 411 -8.43 -20.74 -14.07
C TRP A 411 -8.15 -21.03 -15.54
N LYS A 412 -9.12 -20.77 -16.43
CA LYS A 412 -9.00 -21.12 -17.84
C LYS A 412 -7.82 -20.45 -18.56
N PRO A 413 -7.53 -19.15 -18.38
CA PRO A 413 -6.35 -18.53 -18.98
C PRO A 413 -5.04 -18.81 -18.20
N MET A 414 -5.12 -19.23 -16.93
CA MET A 414 -4.00 -19.27 -15.99
C MET A 414 -2.85 -20.17 -16.42
N TRP A 415 -3.15 -21.34 -17.01
CA TRP A 415 -2.15 -22.33 -17.36
C TRP A 415 -1.08 -21.81 -18.33
N LYS A 416 -1.46 -20.95 -19.31
CA LYS A 416 -0.50 -20.39 -20.27
C LYS A 416 0.56 -19.54 -19.58
N TYR A 417 0.14 -18.74 -18.60
CA TYR A 417 1.03 -17.87 -17.83
C TYR A 417 1.91 -18.69 -16.87
N ILE A 418 1.37 -19.74 -16.26
CA ILE A 418 2.14 -20.65 -15.39
C ILE A 418 3.23 -21.35 -16.20
N VAL A 419 2.86 -21.98 -17.32
CA VAL A 419 3.83 -22.70 -18.16
C VAL A 419 4.92 -21.74 -18.65
N SER A 420 4.52 -20.55 -19.16
CA SER A 420 5.50 -19.55 -19.62
C SER A 420 6.44 -19.08 -18.51
N ALA A 421 5.92 -18.89 -17.29
CA ALA A 421 6.73 -18.49 -16.14
C ALA A 421 7.66 -19.60 -15.67
N LEU A 422 7.21 -20.87 -15.68
CA LEU A 422 8.07 -22.01 -15.35
C LEU A 422 9.21 -22.18 -16.37
N VAL A 423 8.91 -22.07 -17.68
CA VAL A 423 9.94 -22.10 -18.73
C VAL A 423 10.94 -20.95 -18.54
N MET A 424 10.44 -19.74 -18.22
CA MET A 424 11.29 -18.61 -17.86
C MET A 424 12.19 -18.94 -16.67
N GLY A 425 11.64 -19.52 -15.60
CA GLY A 425 12.41 -19.89 -14.41
C GLY A 425 13.52 -20.89 -14.71
N VAL A 426 13.23 -21.93 -15.48
CA VAL A 426 14.24 -22.91 -15.91
C VAL A 426 15.32 -22.25 -16.78
N ALA A 427 14.93 -21.38 -17.71
CA ALA A 427 15.88 -20.66 -18.54
C ALA A 427 16.80 -19.72 -17.71
N LEU A 428 16.26 -19.05 -16.68
CA LEU A 428 17.05 -18.21 -15.77
C LEU A 428 18.02 -19.04 -14.93
N LEU A 429 17.59 -20.19 -14.41
CA LEU A 429 18.48 -21.09 -13.68
C LEU A 429 19.64 -21.59 -14.56
N GLY A 430 19.35 -21.97 -15.82
CA GLY A 430 20.38 -22.32 -16.80
C GLY A 430 21.30 -21.14 -17.14
N PHE A 431 20.75 -19.95 -17.33
CA PHE A 431 21.52 -18.74 -17.60
C PHE A 431 22.50 -18.41 -16.45
N ASN A 432 22.03 -18.48 -15.21
CA ASN A 432 22.84 -18.21 -14.03
C ASN A 432 23.91 -19.28 -13.76
N ALA A 433 23.68 -20.52 -14.21
CA ALA A 433 24.68 -21.57 -14.13
C ALA A 433 25.85 -21.38 -15.16
N ILE A 434 25.54 -20.78 -16.33
CA ILE A 434 26.54 -20.55 -17.41
C ILE A 434 27.30 -19.23 -17.17
N LEU A 435 26.62 -18.19 -16.73
CA LEU A 435 27.18 -16.84 -16.51
C LEU A 435 26.99 -16.43 -15.04
N PRO A 436 27.90 -16.85 -14.13
CA PRO A 436 27.79 -16.53 -12.71
C PRO A 436 28.18 -15.07 -12.43
N VAL A 437 27.34 -14.14 -12.87
CA VAL A 437 27.44 -12.71 -12.52
C VAL A 437 26.71 -12.53 -11.18
N THR A 438 27.17 -11.59 -10.35
CA THR A 438 26.56 -11.31 -9.05
C THR A 438 26.12 -9.85 -8.94
N GLY A 439 25.27 -9.57 -7.97
CA GLY A 439 24.84 -8.21 -7.66
C GLY A 439 23.77 -7.67 -8.62
N ILE A 440 23.77 -6.33 -8.81
CA ILE A 440 22.75 -5.64 -9.60
C ILE A 440 22.76 -6.05 -11.08
N LEU A 441 23.93 -6.32 -11.64
CA LEU A 441 24.06 -6.69 -13.05
C LEU A 441 23.38 -8.04 -13.33
N GLN A 442 23.51 -9.00 -12.43
CA GLN A 442 22.78 -10.28 -12.53
C GLN A 442 21.27 -10.03 -12.49
N THR A 443 20.79 -9.26 -11.51
CA THR A 443 19.35 -8.99 -11.39
C THR A 443 18.79 -8.31 -12.64
N VAL A 444 19.50 -7.37 -13.22
CA VAL A 444 19.10 -6.70 -14.48
C VAL A 444 19.12 -7.68 -15.65
N ALA A 445 20.16 -8.51 -15.76
CA ALA A 445 20.25 -9.53 -16.80
C ALA A 445 19.09 -10.55 -16.68
N ASP A 446 18.81 -11.02 -15.46
CA ASP A 446 17.70 -11.95 -15.18
C ASP A 446 16.34 -11.35 -15.57
N ILE A 447 16.11 -10.07 -15.27
CA ILE A 447 14.86 -9.39 -15.67
C ILE A 447 14.75 -9.31 -17.19
N VAL A 448 15.83 -8.95 -17.89
CA VAL A 448 15.81 -8.84 -19.35
C VAL A 448 15.66 -10.20 -20.02
N VAL A 449 16.49 -11.17 -19.67
CA VAL A 449 16.45 -12.53 -20.24
C VAL A 449 15.11 -13.20 -19.90
N GLY A 450 14.69 -13.12 -18.63
CA GLY A 450 13.39 -13.66 -18.19
C GLY A 450 12.22 -13.04 -18.93
N GLY A 451 12.22 -11.70 -19.08
CA GLY A 451 11.18 -10.99 -19.82
C GLY A 451 11.09 -11.42 -21.29
N ILE A 452 12.24 -11.61 -21.95
CA ILE A 452 12.30 -12.06 -23.35
C ILE A 452 11.75 -13.50 -23.46
N VAL A 453 12.24 -14.43 -22.63
CA VAL A 453 11.80 -15.83 -22.64
C VAL A 453 10.29 -15.93 -22.34
N TYR A 454 9.81 -15.23 -21.33
CA TYR A 454 8.40 -15.22 -20.96
C TYR A 454 7.53 -14.68 -22.09
N ALA A 455 7.89 -13.56 -22.69
CA ALA A 455 7.15 -12.98 -23.81
C ALA A 455 7.15 -13.91 -25.04
N ALA A 456 8.29 -14.54 -25.36
CA ALA A 456 8.38 -15.50 -26.45
C ALA A 456 7.47 -16.70 -26.23
N CYS A 457 7.45 -17.27 -24.99
CA CYS A 457 6.55 -18.38 -24.66
C CYS A 457 5.07 -18.00 -24.79
N LEU A 458 4.66 -16.81 -24.33
CA LEU A 458 3.27 -16.35 -24.47
C LEU A 458 2.86 -16.15 -25.94
N ILE A 459 3.79 -15.68 -26.78
CA ILE A 459 3.55 -15.55 -28.23
C ILE A 459 3.38 -16.94 -28.86
N LEU A 460 4.23 -17.90 -28.52
CA LEU A 460 4.15 -19.29 -29.00
C LEU A 460 2.85 -19.98 -28.56
N LEU A 461 2.42 -19.76 -27.32
CA LEU A 461 1.16 -20.26 -26.78
C LEU A 461 -0.07 -19.49 -27.29
N ARG A 462 0.15 -18.49 -28.15
CA ARG A 462 -0.92 -17.62 -28.72
C ARG A 462 -1.83 -17.07 -27.61
N GLU A 463 -1.22 -16.44 -26.62
CA GLU A 463 -2.00 -15.80 -25.55
C GLU A 463 -2.76 -14.59 -26.13
N GLU A 464 -4.07 -14.50 -25.81
CA GLU A 464 -4.99 -13.59 -26.50
C GLU A 464 -4.67 -12.12 -26.27
N LEU A 465 -4.31 -11.71 -25.03
CA LEU A 465 -3.98 -10.31 -24.71
C LEU A 465 -2.70 -9.87 -25.42
N VAL A 466 -1.66 -10.72 -25.42
CA VAL A 466 -0.38 -10.46 -26.09
C VAL A 466 -0.60 -10.39 -27.62
N CYS A 467 -1.37 -11.31 -28.17
CA CYS A 467 -1.70 -11.30 -29.61
C CYS A 467 -2.51 -10.05 -29.99
N MET A 468 -3.42 -9.58 -29.16
CA MET A 468 -4.18 -8.35 -29.36
C MET A 468 -3.28 -7.12 -29.39
N VAL A 469 -2.37 -6.99 -28.44
CA VAL A 469 -1.39 -5.89 -28.36
C VAL A 469 -0.50 -5.88 -29.61
N LEU A 470 0.04 -7.03 -30.01
CA LEU A 470 0.88 -7.15 -31.20
C LEU A 470 0.15 -6.76 -32.48
N LYS A 471 -1.11 -7.17 -32.65
CA LYS A 471 -1.95 -6.75 -33.81
C LYS A 471 -2.15 -5.23 -33.83
N THR A 472 -2.42 -4.62 -32.69
CA THR A 472 -2.63 -3.17 -32.58
C THR A 472 -1.37 -2.38 -32.91
N VAL A 473 -0.19 -2.85 -32.46
CA VAL A 473 1.10 -2.24 -32.76
C VAL A 473 1.42 -2.35 -34.25
N LYS A 474 1.21 -3.53 -34.85
CA LYS A 474 1.40 -3.74 -36.32
C LYS A 474 0.46 -2.88 -37.17
N ALA A 475 -0.78 -2.70 -36.72
CA ALA A 475 -1.75 -1.85 -37.43
C ALA A 475 -1.34 -0.36 -37.39
N LYS A 476 -0.85 0.12 -36.24
CA LYS A 476 -0.31 1.49 -36.10
C LYS A 476 0.93 1.72 -36.98
N GLN A 477 1.86 0.76 -37.02
CA GLN A 477 3.05 0.85 -37.87
C GLN A 477 2.71 0.92 -39.36
N LYS A 478 1.71 0.12 -39.84
CA LYS A 478 1.21 0.23 -41.20
C LYS A 478 0.62 1.61 -41.52
N ASN A 479 -0.15 2.19 -40.59
CA ASN A 479 -0.73 3.52 -40.81
C ASN A 479 0.32 4.64 -40.81
N CYS A 480 1.42 4.51 -40.03
CA CYS A 480 2.55 5.47 -40.06
C CYS A 480 3.40 5.34 -41.32
N SER A 481 3.48 4.17 -41.95
CA SER A 481 4.21 3.98 -43.23
C SER A 481 3.45 4.47 -44.47
N PHE A 482 2.13 4.74 -44.34
CA PHE A 482 1.31 5.34 -45.40
C PHE A 482 1.29 6.88 -45.39
N ILE A 483 1.90 7.51 -44.36
CA ILE A 483 1.97 8.98 -44.18
C ILE A 483 3.39 9.51 -44.50
N LYS A 484 4.32 8.64 -44.83
CA LYS A 484 5.61 8.97 -45.42
C LYS A 484 5.56 8.68 -46.95
#